data_99bb158a4155ffc603cb8025cbe1d415
#
_entry.id   99bb158a4155ffc603cb8025cbe1d415
#
_cell.length_a   1.000
_cell.length_b   1.000
_cell.length_c   1.000
_cell.angle_alpha   90.00
_cell.angle_beta   90.00
_cell.angle_gamma   90.00
#
_symmetry.space_group_name_H-M   'P 1'
#
loop_
_entity.id
_entity.type
_entity.pdbx_description
1 polymer ?
#
loop_
_entity_poly.entity_id
_entity_poly.type
_entity_poly.pdbx_seq_one_letter_code
_entity_poly.pdbx_strand_id
1 'polypeptide(L)'
;MWKLSVVVAVMFTSVVGLAGTVSDIDSRSTWRCKHDGATRGYSEATTALVDSPSKDGQARRFDVSWSAYGGERCSTPLGALDTTSTYFTYDVWWYITDLSHVNNLEFDFNQVLPNRETIIFGTQCSFRLGRWKYTTIEGGKARWNTSNPTCSRWEWTANAWHHLVLQFHRDETGVVTYDSVSFDGNVQAFNDASGPSNFALRWYPPGLQVVNFQIGGDNSSHGTTAYLDSFSVTGSAEAVSSRLAVPPH
;
A
#
# COMPACT_ATOMS: atom_id res chain seq x y z
N MET A 1 -31.37 57.24 -21.01
CA MET A 1 -30.25 56.72 -20.23
C MET A 1 -30.31 55.18 -20.22
N TRP A 2 -29.49 54.57 -21.03
CA TRP A 2 -29.42 53.09 -21.09
C TRP A 2 -28.39 52.63 -20.07
N LYS A 3 -28.81 51.72 -19.15
CA LYS A 3 -27.91 51.06 -18.20
C LYS A 3 -27.30 49.83 -18.86
N LEU A 4 -25.99 49.90 -19.08
CA LEU A 4 -25.20 48.78 -19.56
C LEU A 4 -24.94 47.84 -18.35
N SER A 5 -25.53 46.66 -18.35
CA SER A 5 -25.22 45.63 -17.36
C SER A 5 -24.02 44.79 -17.86
N VAL A 6 -22.90 44.92 -17.18
CA VAL A 6 -21.71 44.07 -17.45
C VAL A 6 -21.89 42.77 -16.71
N VAL A 7 -22.04 41.67 -17.46
CA VAL A 7 -22.01 40.29 -16.92
C VAL A 7 -20.56 39.87 -16.86
N VAL A 8 -20.00 39.76 -15.66
CA VAL A 8 -18.68 39.17 -15.44
C VAL A 8 -18.86 37.65 -15.38
N ALA A 9 -18.47 36.96 -16.42
CA ALA A 9 -18.36 35.51 -16.44
C ALA A 9 -17.11 35.10 -15.67
N VAL A 10 -17.27 34.55 -14.47
CA VAL A 10 -16.20 33.89 -13.71
C VAL A 10 -15.96 32.52 -14.33
N MET A 11 -14.89 32.39 -15.12
CA MET A 11 -14.42 31.07 -15.57
C MET A 11 -13.75 30.36 -14.39
N PHE A 12 -14.40 29.35 -13.86
CA PHE A 12 -13.75 28.38 -12.98
C PHE A 12 -12.85 27.48 -13.85
N THR A 13 -11.56 27.74 -13.86
CA THR A 13 -10.58 26.77 -14.37
C THR A 13 -10.48 25.66 -13.36
N SER A 14 -11.07 24.50 -13.66
CA SER A 14 -10.81 23.27 -12.93
C SER A 14 -9.31 22.96 -13.09
N VAL A 15 -8.55 23.11 -12.02
CA VAL A 15 -7.18 22.59 -11.99
C VAL A 15 -7.31 21.08 -11.92
N VAL A 16 -7.21 20.41 -13.05
CA VAL A 16 -7.07 18.94 -13.08
C VAL A 16 -5.72 18.66 -12.44
N GLY A 17 -5.74 18.16 -11.22
CA GLY A 17 -4.54 17.68 -10.54
C GLY A 17 -3.91 16.57 -11.42
N LEU A 18 -2.72 16.80 -11.92
CA LEU A 18 -1.97 15.78 -12.67
C LEU A 18 -1.68 14.61 -11.71
N ALA A 19 -2.07 13.40 -12.12
CA ALA A 19 -1.66 12.19 -11.43
C ALA A 19 -0.14 12.12 -11.40
N GLY A 20 0.43 11.98 -10.22
CA GLY A 20 1.88 11.78 -10.03
C GLY A 20 2.18 10.30 -9.79
N THR A 21 3.14 9.74 -10.52
CA THR A 21 3.64 8.38 -10.27
C THR A 21 5.06 8.45 -9.71
N VAL A 22 5.28 7.73 -8.62
CA VAL A 22 6.61 7.42 -8.10
C VAL A 22 6.90 5.98 -8.47
N SER A 23 7.88 5.75 -9.33
CA SER A 23 8.33 4.43 -9.78
C SER A 23 9.66 4.03 -9.13
N ASP A 24 10.11 2.81 -9.44
CA ASP A 24 11.40 2.25 -9.01
C ASP A 24 11.58 2.30 -7.49
N ILE A 25 10.47 2.10 -6.75
CA ILE A 25 10.46 2.18 -5.29
C ILE A 25 11.30 1.06 -4.67
N ASP A 26 11.31 -0.11 -5.28
CA ASP A 26 12.14 -1.26 -4.90
C ASP A 26 13.63 -0.94 -4.96
N SER A 27 14.09 -0.15 -5.95
CA SER A 27 15.50 0.20 -6.15
C SER A 27 16.07 1.16 -5.08
N ARG A 28 15.22 1.80 -4.27
CA ARG A 28 15.63 2.83 -3.31
C ARG A 28 16.57 2.29 -2.23
N SER A 29 17.64 3.01 -1.94
CA SER A 29 18.60 2.68 -0.86
C SER A 29 18.07 3.00 0.55
N THR A 30 16.91 3.64 0.65
CA THR A 30 16.30 4.10 1.92
C THR A 30 15.44 3.05 2.60
N TRP A 31 15.30 1.86 2.05
CA TRP A 31 14.60 0.76 2.70
C TRP A 31 15.21 0.43 4.07
N ARG A 32 14.35 0.28 5.07
CA ARG A 32 14.71 -0.08 6.45
C ARG A 32 13.69 -1.06 6.98
N CYS A 33 14.16 -2.09 7.65
CA CYS A 33 13.34 -3.09 8.31
C CYS A 33 13.43 -2.93 9.82
N LYS A 34 12.35 -3.25 10.51
CA LYS A 34 12.24 -3.18 11.96
C LYS A 34 11.16 -4.14 12.44
N HIS A 35 11.46 -4.84 13.52
CA HIS A 35 10.46 -5.61 14.26
C HIS A 35 9.23 -4.75 14.59
N ASP A 36 8.04 -5.27 14.28
CA ASP A 36 6.79 -4.65 14.67
C ASP A 36 6.47 -4.95 16.13
N GLY A 37 6.67 -3.97 17.00
CA GLY A 37 6.40 -4.10 18.43
C GLY A 37 4.93 -4.35 18.82
N ALA A 38 3.99 -4.32 17.86
CA ALA A 38 2.61 -4.72 18.06
C ALA A 38 2.42 -6.25 17.94
N THR A 39 3.40 -6.97 17.36
CA THR A 39 3.39 -8.42 17.26
C THR A 39 4.00 -9.07 18.51
N ARG A 40 3.70 -10.35 18.70
CA ARG A 40 4.36 -11.16 19.73
C ARG A 40 5.70 -11.65 19.19
N GLY A 41 6.57 -12.12 20.08
CA GLY A 41 7.84 -12.72 19.69
C GLY A 41 8.86 -11.73 19.16
N TYR A 42 9.68 -12.17 18.22
CA TYR A 42 10.79 -11.41 17.67
C TYR A 42 10.87 -11.59 16.15
N SER A 43 11.42 -10.61 15.48
CA SER A 43 11.74 -10.68 14.05
C SER A 43 12.93 -9.79 13.72
N GLU A 44 13.59 -10.10 12.62
CA GLU A 44 14.64 -9.29 12.02
C GLU A 44 14.69 -9.49 10.52
N ALA A 45 15.24 -8.51 9.80
CA ALA A 45 15.51 -8.65 8.38
C ALA A 45 16.75 -7.91 7.93
N THR A 46 17.34 -8.41 6.85
CA THR A 46 18.30 -7.67 6.03
C THR A 46 17.73 -7.38 4.67
N THR A 47 18.24 -6.34 3.99
CA THR A 47 17.78 -5.97 2.65
C THR A 47 18.95 -5.62 1.73
N ALA A 48 18.89 -6.05 0.48
CA ALA A 48 19.85 -5.74 -0.57
C ALA A 48 19.15 -5.56 -1.92
N LEU A 49 19.76 -4.80 -2.82
CA LEU A 49 19.40 -4.80 -4.23
C LEU A 49 20.15 -5.94 -4.91
N VAL A 50 19.46 -6.74 -5.73
CA VAL A 50 20.01 -7.94 -6.39
C VAL A 50 19.55 -8.01 -7.84
N ASP A 51 20.35 -8.64 -8.70
CA ASP A 51 20.05 -8.77 -10.12
C ASP A 51 19.15 -9.98 -10.43
N SER A 52 19.00 -10.91 -9.49
CA SER A 52 18.19 -12.12 -9.67
C SER A 52 17.66 -12.68 -8.33
N PRO A 53 16.39 -13.15 -8.30
CA PRO A 53 15.39 -13.07 -9.35
C PRO A 53 14.92 -11.63 -9.56
N SER A 54 14.65 -11.21 -10.80
CA SER A 54 14.07 -9.90 -11.09
C SER A 54 13.17 -9.97 -12.32
N LYS A 55 12.34 -8.92 -12.49
CA LYS A 55 11.42 -8.73 -13.62
C LYS A 55 11.99 -7.76 -14.65
N ASP A 56 12.69 -6.71 -14.20
CA ASP A 56 13.18 -5.62 -15.04
C ASP A 56 14.70 -5.40 -14.96
N GLY A 57 15.42 -6.27 -14.24
CA GLY A 57 16.89 -6.26 -14.15
C GLY A 57 17.42 -6.20 -12.73
N GLN A 58 16.70 -5.59 -11.79
CA GLN A 58 17.06 -5.58 -10.38
C GLN A 58 15.81 -5.67 -9.49
N ALA A 59 15.92 -6.39 -8.37
CA ALA A 59 14.86 -6.50 -7.38
C ALA A 59 15.37 -6.19 -5.98
N ARG A 60 14.51 -5.70 -5.09
CA ARG A 60 14.82 -5.53 -3.67
C ARG A 60 14.56 -6.85 -2.94
N ARG A 61 15.63 -7.47 -2.45
CA ARG A 61 15.60 -8.68 -1.62
C ARG A 61 15.46 -8.30 -0.15
N PHE A 62 14.68 -9.11 0.57
CA PHE A 62 14.52 -9.06 2.03
C PHE A 62 14.64 -10.48 2.58
N ASP A 63 15.66 -10.70 3.40
CA ASP A 63 15.79 -11.96 4.16
C ASP A 63 15.17 -11.71 5.54
N VAL A 64 14.05 -12.35 5.82
CA VAL A 64 13.25 -12.14 7.02
C VAL A 64 13.26 -13.40 7.87
N SER A 65 13.48 -13.25 9.18
CA SER A 65 13.33 -14.32 10.16
C SER A 65 12.44 -13.88 11.32
N TRP A 66 11.78 -14.84 11.94
CA TRP A 66 10.91 -14.59 13.09
C TRP A 66 10.84 -15.76 14.05
N SER A 67 10.30 -15.50 15.24
CA SER A 67 9.90 -16.49 16.22
C SER A 67 8.60 -16.06 16.91
N ALA A 68 7.82 -17.03 17.36
CA ALA A 68 6.66 -16.82 18.23
C ALA A 68 5.69 -15.70 17.78
N TYR A 69 5.25 -15.74 16.51
CA TYR A 69 4.37 -14.74 15.87
C TYR A 69 5.03 -13.37 15.66
N GLY A 70 6.34 -13.32 15.51
CA GLY A 70 7.03 -12.08 15.15
C GLY A 70 6.61 -11.57 13.79
N GLY A 71 6.54 -10.25 13.63
CA GLY A 71 6.26 -9.56 12.38
C GLY A 71 7.39 -8.57 12.06
N GLU A 72 7.90 -8.63 10.84
CA GLU A 72 8.95 -7.71 10.38
C GLU A 72 8.37 -6.73 9.38
N ARG A 73 8.46 -5.44 9.70
CA ARG A 73 8.01 -4.36 8.84
C ARG A 73 9.19 -3.69 8.15
N CYS A 74 9.15 -3.66 6.83
CA CYS A 74 10.12 -2.96 6.00
C CYS A 74 9.45 -1.76 5.32
N SER A 75 10.09 -0.60 5.34
CA SER A 75 9.52 0.65 4.83
C SER A 75 10.54 1.52 4.11
N THR A 76 10.05 2.36 3.19
CA THR A 76 10.85 3.41 2.54
C THR A 76 10.00 4.65 2.26
N PRO A 77 10.56 5.87 2.47
CA PRO A 77 9.91 7.10 2.04
C PRO A 77 9.97 7.25 0.51
N LEU A 78 8.91 7.81 -0.07
CA LEU A 78 8.84 8.00 -1.53
C LEU A 78 9.61 9.23 -2.03
N GLY A 79 10.05 10.12 -1.14
CA GLY A 79 10.87 11.27 -1.48
C GLY A 79 10.10 12.45 -2.11
N ALA A 80 8.95 12.22 -2.71
CA ALA A 80 8.03 13.26 -3.16
C ALA A 80 7.14 13.69 -2.00
N LEU A 81 6.81 14.99 -1.95
CA LEU A 81 5.84 15.53 -1.00
C LEU A 81 4.53 15.80 -1.74
N ASP A 82 3.47 15.13 -1.33
CA ASP A 82 2.14 15.28 -1.92
C ASP A 82 1.07 15.33 -0.82
N THR A 83 0.38 16.45 -0.73
CA THR A 83 -0.73 16.68 0.19
C THR A 83 -2.07 16.74 -0.51
N THR A 84 -2.09 16.69 -1.84
CA THR A 84 -3.26 16.98 -2.69
C THR A 84 -3.94 15.73 -3.22
N SER A 85 -3.18 14.67 -3.49
CA SER A 85 -3.75 13.41 -3.95
C SER A 85 -4.61 12.77 -2.87
N THR A 86 -5.74 12.25 -3.30
CA THR A 86 -6.71 11.55 -2.46
C THR A 86 -6.98 10.13 -2.95
N TYR A 87 -6.72 9.83 -4.22
CA TYR A 87 -6.81 8.51 -4.83
C TYR A 87 -5.43 7.95 -5.08
N PHE A 88 -5.22 6.67 -4.78
CA PHE A 88 -3.92 6.03 -4.90
C PHE A 88 -4.04 4.63 -5.49
N THR A 89 -3.06 4.30 -6.31
CA THR A 89 -2.81 2.94 -6.79
C THR A 89 -1.43 2.52 -6.32
N TYR A 90 -1.37 1.43 -5.58
CA TYR A 90 -0.17 0.74 -5.13
C TYR A 90 0.01 -0.46 -6.03
N ASP A 91 1.09 -0.53 -6.79
CA ASP A 91 1.34 -1.52 -7.84
C ASP A 91 2.72 -2.12 -7.65
N VAL A 92 2.81 -3.44 -7.45
CA VAL A 92 4.07 -4.11 -7.12
C VAL A 92 4.09 -5.55 -7.60
N TRP A 93 5.25 -6.02 -8.03
CA TRP A 93 5.53 -7.43 -8.21
C TRP A 93 6.21 -8.01 -6.97
N TRP A 94 5.70 -9.16 -6.54
CA TRP A 94 6.15 -9.91 -5.38
C TRP A 94 6.67 -11.28 -5.75
N TYR A 95 7.74 -11.68 -5.11
CA TYR A 95 8.25 -13.05 -5.14
C TYR A 95 8.61 -13.47 -3.72
N ILE A 96 8.21 -14.65 -3.28
CA ILE A 96 8.52 -15.18 -1.96
C ILE A 96 8.96 -16.64 -2.07
N THR A 97 10.00 -17.02 -1.33
CA THR A 97 10.61 -18.35 -1.48
C THR A 97 9.89 -19.43 -0.69
N ASP A 98 9.31 -19.08 0.46
CA ASP A 98 8.59 -20.01 1.32
C ASP A 98 7.46 -19.29 2.08
N LEU A 99 6.26 -19.85 1.97
CA LEU A 99 5.04 -19.35 2.63
C LEU A 99 4.53 -20.29 3.72
N SER A 100 5.20 -21.42 3.98
CA SER A 100 4.70 -22.49 4.84
C SER A 100 4.39 -22.01 6.27
N HIS A 101 5.21 -21.08 6.77
CA HIS A 101 5.12 -20.50 8.12
C HIS A 101 4.73 -19.02 8.13
N VAL A 102 4.40 -18.45 6.97
CA VAL A 102 3.87 -17.09 6.88
C VAL A 102 2.39 -17.09 7.23
N ASN A 103 2.01 -16.25 8.19
CA ASN A 103 0.64 -16.12 8.67
C ASN A 103 -0.14 -15.02 7.93
N ASN A 104 0.55 -13.95 7.58
CA ASN A 104 -0.02 -12.83 6.81
C ASN A 104 1.07 -12.06 6.06
N LEU A 105 0.62 -11.36 5.02
CA LEU A 105 1.37 -10.33 4.29
C LEU A 105 0.59 -9.03 4.39
N GLU A 106 1.26 -7.95 4.81
CA GLU A 106 0.67 -6.63 4.99
C GLU A 106 1.31 -5.66 4.01
N PHE A 107 0.49 -4.79 3.44
CA PHE A 107 0.89 -3.81 2.43
C PHE A 107 0.27 -2.48 2.78
N ASP A 108 1.10 -1.51 3.14
CA ASP A 108 0.63 -0.21 3.58
C ASP A 108 1.20 0.91 2.72
N PHE A 109 0.36 1.91 2.53
CA PHE A 109 0.75 3.23 2.07
C PHE A 109 0.35 4.26 3.12
N ASN A 110 1.20 5.23 3.37
CA ASN A 110 0.96 6.29 4.33
C ASN A 110 1.16 7.65 3.69
N GLN A 111 0.27 8.59 3.96
CA GLN A 111 0.36 9.99 3.54
C GLN A 111 0.28 10.91 4.75
N VAL A 112 1.24 11.82 4.88
CA VAL A 112 1.23 12.84 5.95
C VAL A 112 0.50 14.09 5.44
N LEU A 113 -0.59 14.46 6.10
CA LEU A 113 -1.38 15.64 5.77
C LEU A 113 -0.71 16.96 6.23
N PRO A 114 -1.18 18.13 5.74
CA PRO A 114 -0.67 19.43 6.17
C PRO A 114 -0.73 19.67 7.68
N ASN A 115 -1.72 19.12 8.37
CA ASN A 115 -1.89 19.18 9.83
C ASN A 115 -0.99 18.20 10.59
N ARG A 116 -0.11 17.45 9.89
CA ARG A 116 0.78 16.38 10.39
C ARG A 116 0.07 15.14 10.92
N GLU A 117 -1.19 14.97 10.63
CA GLU A 117 -1.81 13.66 10.77
C GLU A 117 -1.34 12.75 9.64
N THR A 118 -1.19 11.47 9.95
CA THR A 118 -0.84 10.46 8.96
C THR A 118 -2.09 9.65 8.64
N ILE A 119 -2.44 9.60 7.37
CA ILE A 119 -3.44 8.66 6.88
C ILE A 119 -2.75 7.35 6.59
N ILE A 120 -3.30 6.25 7.10
CA ILE A 120 -2.79 4.89 6.90
C ILE A 120 -3.76 4.15 5.99
N PHE A 121 -3.29 3.74 4.83
CA PHE A 121 -4.00 2.86 3.90
C PHE A 121 -3.41 1.46 4.07
N GLY A 122 -3.85 0.75 5.11
CA GLY A 122 -3.31 -0.55 5.47
C GLY A 122 -4.17 -1.70 4.98
N THR A 123 -3.57 -2.62 4.23
CA THR A 123 -4.20 -3.85 3.75
C THR A 123 -3.39 -5.06 4.17
N GLN A 124 -4.05 -6.18 4.44
CA GLN A 124 -3.40 -7.40 4.85
C GLN A 124 -4.07 -8.62 4.22
N CYS A 125 -3.28 -9.44 3.55
CA CYS A 125 -3.68 -10.80 3.20
C CYS A 125 -3.50 -11.70 4.41
N SER A 126 -4.58 -12.16 5.02
CA SER A 126 -4.56 -13.07 6.15
C SER A 126 -4.73 -14.51 5.68
N PHE A 127 -3.65 -15.28 5.62
CA PHE A 127 -3.69 -16.69 5.21
C PHE A 127 -4.49 -17.56 6.18
N ARG A 128 -4.54 -17.17 7.44
CA ARG A 128 -5.34 -17.87 8.45
C ARG A 128 -6.84 -17.74 8.21
N LEU A 129 -7.29 -16.58 7.74
CA LEU A 129 -8.71 -16.29 7.49
C LEU A 129 -9.11 -16.56 6.03
N GLY A 130 -8.14 -16.67 5.11
CA GLY A 130 -8.39 -16.75 3.68
C GLY A 130 -9.04 -15.48 3.12
N ARG A 131 -8.76 -14.32 3.72
CA ARG A 131 -9.39 -13.04 3.42
C ARG A 131 -8.41 -11.89 3.45
N TRP A 132 -8.67 -10.91 2.60
CA TRP A 132 -8.09 -9.59 2.75
C TRP A 132 -8.69 -8.88 3.96
N LYS A 133 -7.87 -8.08 4.62
CA LYS A 133 -8.24 -7.20 5.73
C LYS A 133 -7.82 -5.78 5.40
N TYR A 134 -8.42 -4.82 6.08
CA TYR A 134 -8.09 -3.41 5.99
C TYR A 134 -8.02 -2.78 7.38
N THR A 135 -7.28 -1.66 7.51
CA THR A 135 -7.17 -0.96 8.80
C THR A 135 -8.20 0.16 8.92
N THR A 136 -8.64 0.37 10.16
CA THR A 136 -9.25 1.63 10.62
C THR A 136 -8.54 2.08 11.90
N ILE A 137 -8.63 3.37 12.24
CA ILE A 137 -8.10 3.90 13.48
C ILE A 137 -9.25 4.20 14.42
N GLU A 138 -9.31 3.49 15.53
CA GLU A 138 -10.32 3.65 16.57
C GLU A 138 -9.65 3.98 17.91
N GLY A 139 -9.99 5.13 18.50
CA GLY A 139 -9.38 5.58 19.74
C GLY A 139 -7.85 5.70 19.69
N GLY A 140 -7.30 6.10 18.53
CA GLY A 140 -5.86 6.23 18.29
C GLY A 140 -5.11 4.90 18.14
N LYS A 141 -5.81 3.79 17.89
CA LYS A 141 -5.23 2.46 17.69
C LYS A 141 -5.68 1.86 16.38
N ALA A 142 -4.75 1.25 15.64
CA ALA A 142 -5.07 0.51 14.43
C ALA A 142 -5.94 -0.71 14.77
N ARG A 143 -6.97 -0.94 13.96
CA ARG A 143 -7.86 -2.09 13.99
C ARG A 143 -7.88 -2.76 12.64
N TRP A 144 -7.73 -4.07 12.65
CA TRP A 144 -7.84 -4.90 11.46
C TRP A 144 -9.26 -5.42 11.27
N ASN A 145 -9.93 -4.97 10.22
CA ASN A 145 -11.27 -5.40 9.83
C ASN A 145 -11.17 -6.43 8.71
N THR A 146 -12.01 -7.46 8.74
CA THR A 146 -12.09 -8.46 7.67
C THR A 146 -12.98 -7.94 6.56
N SER A 147 -12.55 -8.09 5.32
CA SER A 147 -13.30 -7.69 4.12
C SER A 147 -13.81 -8.89 3.32
N ASN A 148 -14.55 -8.61 2.24
CA ASN A 148 -15.12 -9.64 1.36
C ASN A 148 -14.11 -10.32 0.44
N PRO A 149 -13.10 -9.64 -0.17
CA PRO A 149 -12.14 -10.27 -1.04
C PRO A 149 -11.43 -11.46 -0.39
N THR A 150 -11.26 -12.50 -1.17
CA THR A 150 -10.51 -13.69 -0.76
C THR A 150 -9.01 -13.45 -0.91
N CYS A 151 -8.24 -14.02 0.01
CA CYS A 151 -6.80 -14.11 -0.08
C CYS A 151 -6.36 -15.49 0.39
N SER A 152 -6.18 -16.41 -0.52
CA SER A 152 -5.83 -17.78 -0.23
C SER A 152 -4.32 -18.00 -0.35
N ARG A 153 -3.73 -18.72 0.60
CA ARG A 153 -2.33 -19.16 0.50
C ARG A 153 -2.04 -19.93 -0.79
N TRP A 154 -3.03 -20.63 -1.33
CA TRP A 154 -2.90 -21.41 -2.55
C TRP A 154 -2.77 -20.58 -3.81
N GLU A 155 -3.17 -19.30 -3.77
CA GLU A 155 -2.99 -18.35 -4.86
C GLU A 155 -1.55 -17.80 -4.88
N TRP A 156 -0.89 -17.76 -3.72
CA TRP A 156 0.49 -17.32 -3.57
C TRP A 156 1.45 -18.49 -3.76
N THR A 157 1.81 -18.78 -5.00
CA THR A 157 2.77 -19.83 -5.30
C THR A 157 4.19 -19.39 -4.92
N ALA A 158 4.84 -20.14 -4.03
CA ALA A 158 6.25 -19.89 -3.71
C ALA A 158 7.15 -20.02 -4.93
N ASN A 159 8.22 -19.24 -4.97
CA ASN A 159 9.17 -19.19 -6.08
C ASN A 159 8.58 -18.78 -7.42
N ALA A 160 7.54 -17.93 -7.39
CA ALA A 160 6.93 -17.32 -8.55
C ALA A 160 6.71 -15.82 -8.31
N TRP A 161 6.73 -15.03 -9.39
CA TRP A 161 6.35 -13.63 -9.35
C TRP A 161 4.84 -13.49 -9.39
N HIS A 162 4.30 -12.70 -8.47
CA HIS A 162 2.89 -12.33 -8.36
C HIS A 162 2.70 -10.83 -8.52
N HIS A 163 1.69 -10.42 -9.23
CA HIS A 163 1.34 -9.02 -9.45
C HIS A 163 0.23 -8.59 -8.48
N LEU A 164 0.52 -7.65 -7.61
CA LEU A 164 -0.44 -7.08 -6.67
C LEU A 164 -0.71 -5.62 -7.01
N VAL A 165 -1.97 -5.28 -7.23
CA VAL A 165 -2.42 -3.90 -7.36
C VAL A 165 -3.51 -3.63 -6.32
N LEU A 166 -3.31 -2.58 -5.52
CA LEU A 166 -4.28 -2.11 -4.53
C LEU A 166 -4.74 -0.71 -4.92
N GLN A 167 -6.04 -0.48 -4.87
CA GLN A 167 -6.65 0.82 -5.10
C GLN A 167 -7.43 1.26 -3.86
N PHE A 168 -7.21 2.48 -3.45
CA PHE A 168 -7.86 3.09 -2.29
C PHE A 168 -7.90 4.59 -2.44
N HIS A 169 -8.82 5.21 -1.73
CA HIS A 169 -8.89 6.67 -1.67
C HIS A 169 -9.25 7.14 -0.26
N ARG A 170 -9.12 8.41 -0.02
CA ARG A 170 -9.60 9.08 1.20
C ARG A 170 -10.45 10.28 0.86
N ASP A 171 -11.32 10.65 1.78
CA ASP A 171 -11.97 11.95 1.75
C ASP A 171 -11.14 13.03 2.49
N GLU A 172 -11.68 14.23 2.56
CA GLU A 172 -11.05 15.38 3.24
C GLU A 172 -10.97 15.20 4.76
N THR A 173 -11.82 14.37 5.33
CA THR A 173 -11.88 14.09 6.78
C THR A 173 -10.91 13.01 7.20
N GLY A 174 -10.24 12.31 6.24
CA GLY A 174 -9.34 11.21 6.49
C GLY A 174 -10.03 9.85 6.63
N VAL A 175 -11.28 9.75 6.22
CA VAL A 175 -11.93 8.46 6.02
C VAL A 175 -11.34 7.81 4.77
N VAL A 176 -10.75 6.63 4.93
CA VAL A 176 -10.21 5.82 3.85
C VAL A 176 -11.27 4.87 3.35
N THR A 177 -11.38 4.75 2.03
CA THR A 177 -12.15 3.70 1.34
C THR A 177 -11.17 2.82 0.56
N TYR A 178 -11.30 1.52 0.75
CA TYR A 178 -10.54 0.52 0.02
C TYR A 178 -11.39 0.06 -1.16
N ASP A 179 -10.93 0.34 -2.38
CA ASP A 179 -11.72 0.15 -3.61
C ASP A 179 -11.60 -1.29 -4.11
N SER A 180 -10.38 -1.69 -4.42
CA SER A 180 -10.14 -3.01 -5.01
C SER A 180 -8.75 -3.56 -4.70
N VAL A 181 -8.64 -4.87 -4.79
CA VAL A 181 -7.39 -5.60 -4.91
C VAL A 181 -7.39 -6.40 -6.21
N SER A 182 -6.32 -6.31 -6.98
CA SER A 182 -6.02 -7.19 -8.10
C SER A 182 -4.83 -8.06 -7.75
N PHE A 183 -5.00 -9.36 -7.84
CA PHE A 183 -3.93 -10.32 -7.65
C PHE A 183 -3.82 -11.19 -8.89
N ASP A 184 -2.67 -11.12 -9.59
CA ASP A 184 -2.40 -11.77 -10.88
C ASP A 184 -3.51 -11.51 -11.91
N GLY A 185 -4.04 -10.28 -11.93
CA GLY A 185 -5.11 -9.85 -12.83
C GLY A 185 -6.52 -10.22 -12.37
N ASN A 186 -6.69 -10.99 -11.31
CA ASN A 186 -7.99 -11.25 -10.70
C ASN A 186 -8.39 -10.08 -9.78
N VAL A 187 -9.35 -9.27 -10.24
CA VAL A 187 -9.81 -8.07 -9.54
C VAL A 187 -10.98 -8.41 -8.61
N GLN A 188 -10.86 -8.02 -7.34
CA GLN A 188 -11.91 -8.16 -6.34
C GLN A 188 -12.18 -6.80 -5.69
N ALA A 189 -13.45 -6.38 -5.60
CA ALA A 189 -13.85 -5.18 -4.89
C ALA A 189 -13.90 -5.42 -3.37
N PHE A 190 -13.46 -4.43 -2.60
CA PHE A 190 -13.53 -4.52 -1.13
C PHE A 190 -14.95 -4.36 -0.59
N ASN A 191 -15.85 -3.69 -1.31
CA ASN A 191 -17.25 -3.43 -0.96
C ASN A 191 -17.42 -2.99 0.52
N ASP A 192 -17.78 -1.74 0.72
CA ASP A 192 -18.04 -1.14 2.04
C ASP A 192 -16.86 -1.16 3.04
N ALA A 193 -15.66 -1.48 2.60
CA ALA A 193 -14.46 -1.41 3.42
C ALA A 193 -14.00 0.05 3.56
N SER A 194 -14.50 0.75 4.57
CA SER A 194 -14.21 2.16 4.82
C SER A 194 -14.14 2.45 6.32
N GLY A 195 -13.43 3.51 6.67
CA GLY A 195 -13.39 4.01 8.03
C GLY A 195 -12.31 5.07 8.28
N PRO A 196 -12.35 5.74 9.44
CA PRO A 196 -11.34 6.73 9.79
C PRO A 196 -9.97 6.07 9.88
N SER A 197 -8.95 6.72 9.33
CA SER A 197 -7.59 6.20 9.29
C SER A 197 -6.52 7.22 9.67
N ASN A 198 -6.92 8.29 10.37
CA ASN A 198 -6.03 9.34 10.84
C ASN A 198 -5.25 8.87 12.07
N PHE A 199 -3.94 8.95 12.02
CA PHE A 199 -3.06 8.66 13.13
C PHE A 199 -2.09 9.82 13.39
N ALA A 200 -2.01 10.28 14.62
CA ALA A 200 -1.18 11.42 14.98
C ALA A 200 0.31 11.03 15.15
N LEU A 201 0.96 10.64 14.06
CA LEU A 201 2.41 10.35 14.02
C LEU A 201 3.23 11.62 13.80
N ARG A 202 3.17 12.63 14.41
CA ARG A 202 3.74 13.99 14.19
C ARG A 202 5.23 14.07 13.84
N TRP A 203 5.88 12.98 13.51
CA TRP A 203 7.34 12.88 13.28
C TRP A 203 7.77 13.22 11.87
N TYR A 204 6.83 13.16 10.91
CA TYR A 204 7.13 13.34 9.50
C TYR A 204 6.71 14.71 8.98
N PRO A 205 7.41 15.27 7.98
CA PRO A 205 6.99 16.51 7.35
C PRO A 205 5.68 16.31 6.58
N PRO A 206 4.84 17.36 6.48
CA PRO A 206 3.65 17.33 5.64
C PRO A 206 3.98 16.95 4.21
N GLY A 207 3.11 16.16 3.59
CA GLY A 207 3.27 15.65 2.23
C GLY A 207 4.15 14.42 2.10
N LEU A 208 4.86 14.01 3.14
CA LEU A 208 5.65 12.79 3.06
C LEU A 208 4.74 11.59 2.79
N GLN A 209 5.16 10.77 1.84
CA GLN A 209 4.56 9.48 1.54
C GLN A 209 5.56 8.37 1.89
N VAL A 210 5.04 7.30 2.47
CA VAL A 210 5.83 6.13 2.87
C VAL A 210 5.08 4.87 2.45
N VAL A 211 5.79 3.95 1.82
CA VAL A 211 5.28 2.59 1.64
C VAL A 211 5.92 1.68 2.66
N ASN A 212 5.17 0.71 3.12
CA ASN A 212 5.70 -0.40 3.89
C ASN A 212 5.02 -1.71 3.52
N PHE A 213 5.72 -2.78 3.80
CA PHE A 213 5.15 -4.11 3.86
C PHE A 213 5.60 -4.80 5.14
N GLN A 214 4.86 -5.82 5.53
CA GLN A 214 5.18 -6.64 6.69
C GLN A 214 4.96 -8.11 6.38
N ILE A 215 5.88 -8.94 6.82
CA ILE A 215 5.72 -10.39 6.85
C ILE A 215 5.49 -10.78 8.30
N GLY A 216 4.31 -11.33 8.57
CA GLY A 216 3.96 -11.88 9.88
C GLY A 216 4.12 -13.40 9.89
N GLY A 217 4.93 -13.90 10.81
CA GLY A 217 5.14 -15.34 11.01
C GLY A 217 4.08 -16.01 11.87
N ASP A 218 4.08 -17.34 11.86
CA ASP A 218 3.32 -18.15 12.81
C ASP A 218 4.10 -18.37 14.13
N ASN A 219 3.68 -19.33 14.94
CA ASN A 219 4.33 -19.62 16.23
C ASN A 219 5.70 -20.33 16.11
N SER A 220 6.16 -20.64 14.91
CA SER A 220 7.45 -21.29 14.69
C SER A 220 8.61 -20.30 14.74
N SER A 221 9.84 -20.83 14.87
CA SER A 221 11.05 -20.11 14.52
C SER A 221 11.40 -20.47 13.08
N HIS A 222 11.25 -19.50 12.17
CA HIS A 222 11.40 -19.72 10.74
C HIS A 222 11.86 -18.44 10.03
N GLY A 223 12.13 -18.55 8.72
CA GLY A 223 12.47 -17.41 7.89
C GLY A 223 12.08 -17.65 6.43
N THR A 224 11.99 -16.56 5.70
CA THR A 224 11.73 -16.58 4.26
C THR A 224 12.48 -15.45 3.56
N THR A 225 12.68 -15.58 2.26
CA THR A 225 13.19 -14.49 1.44
C THR A 225 12.06 -13.97 0.55
N ALA A 226 11.85 -12.67 0.58
CA ALA A 226 10.91 -11.98 -0.31
C ALA A 226 11.67 -11.03 -1.24
N TYR A 227 11.09 -10.77 -2.41
CA TYR A 227 11.60 -9.79 -3.37
C TYR A 227 10.47 -8.89 -3.83
N LEU A 228 10.79 -7.61 -4.01
CA LEU A 228 9.93 -6.62 -4.66
C LEU A 228 10.59 -6.16 -5.94
N ASP A 229 9.79 -5.94 -6.97
CA ASP A 229 10.24 -5.47 -8.26
C ASP A 229 9.16 -4.63 -8.95
N SER A 230 9.56 -3.74 -9.85
CA SER A 230 8.66 -2.88 -10.63
C SER A 230 7.61 -2.18 -9.75
N PHE A 231 8.04 -1.70 -8.59
CA PHE A 231 7.14 -1.13 -7.58
C PHE A 231 6.87 0.34 -7.85
N SER A 232 5.60 0.70 -7.95
CA SER A 232 5.16 2.08 -8.11
C SER A 232 3.96 2.44 -7.24
N VAL A 233 3.82 3.74 -6.95
CA VAL A 233 2.61 4.35 -6.38
C VAL A 233 2.19 5.52 -7.25
N THR A 234 0.94 5.52 -7.69
CA THR A 234 0.33 6.64 -8.42
C THR A 234 -0.68 7.34 -7.53
N GLY A 235 -0.57 8.66 -7.41
CA GLY A 235 -1.51 9.51 -6.69
C GLY A 235 -2.24 10.48 -7.61
N SER A 236 -3.53 10.74 -7.36
CA SER A 236 -4.33 11.74 -8.07
C SER A 236 -5.37 12.40 -7.14
N ALA A 237 -5.80 13.63 -7.50
CA ALA A 237 -6.87 14.32 -6.79
C ALA A 237 -8.27 13.78 -7.12
N GLU A 238 -8.42 13.05 -8.22
CA GLU A 238 -9.68 12.49 -8.70
C GLU A 238 -9.49 11.01 -9.04
N ALA A 239 -10.58 10.25 -9.01
CA ALA A 239 -10.58 8.85 -9.44
C ALA A 239 -10.03 8.73 -10.88
N VAL A 240 -8.95 7.98 -11.04
CA VAL A 240 -8.46 7.65 -12.37
C VAL A 240 -9.48 6.70 -12.99
N SER A 241 -10.22 7.19 -14.00
CA SER A 241 -11.11 6.35 -14.78
C SER A 241 -10.26 5.25 -15.44
N SER A 242 -10.26 4.06 -14.86
CA SER A 242 -9.64 2.89 -15.47
C SER A 242 -10.47 2.52 -16.70
N ARG A 243 -10.17 3.15 -17.83
CA ARG A 243 -10.53 2.58 -19.13
C ARG A 243 -9.67 1.33 -19.29
N LEU A 244 -10.14 0.22 -18.76
CA LEU A 244 -9.71 -1.09 -19.23
C LEU A 244 -10.01 -1.06 -20.73
N ALA A 245 -8.98 -0.87 -21.54
CA ALA A 245 -9.08 -1.06 -22.97
C ALA A 245 -9.41 -2.53 -23.18
N VAL A 246 -10.68 -2.82 -23.43
CA VAL A 246 -11.09 -4.12 -23.97
C VAL A 246 -10.40 -4.20 -25.34
N PRO A 247 -9.48 -5.15 -25.58
CA PRO A 247 -8.88 -5.32 -26.89
C PRO A 247 -10.01 -5.64 -27.87
N PRO A 248 -10.02 -5.07 -29.08
CA PRO A 248 -11.01 -5.44 -30.12
C PRO A 248 -10.81 -6.92 -30.46
N HIS A 249 -11.91 -7.66 -30.51
CA HIS A 249 -12.01 -9.07 -30.93
C HIS A 249 -11.55 -9.25 -32.38
#